data_f9f2f952ed7cda555b5583ddad8ee0c3
#
_entry.id   f9f2f952ed7cda555b5583ddad8ee0c3
#
_cell.length_a   1.000
_cell.length_b   1.000
_cell.length_c   1.000
_cell.angle_alpha   90.00
_cell.angle_beta   90.00
_cell.angle_gamma   90.00
#
_symmetry.space_group_name_H-M   'P 1'
#
loop_
_entity.id
_entity.type
_entity.pdbx_description
1 polymer ?
#
loop_
_entity_poly.entity_id
_entity_poly.type
_entity_poly.pdbx_seq_one_letter_code
_entity_poly.pdbx_strand_id
1 'polypeptide(L)'
;MKLFIARLFAVILIAVSIIDACAWSGPGHMTVAAIAYRDLSPVERQKLDTILESHPQFQSWRDDFPENVPNLDQGLYVAMAASLWPDQIRNHDDPSTFPNWHFVDYPLIAPSFPDRGSPTPEDDILFGIGKSEAILRSPSAAAQDKAEKLSWLIHLVGDVHQPLHCATLVNSIYPAPQGDRGGNEFFVRVSPTGSPRKLHSLWDGLLGTGTAASARLTRSALNNAIRLQIVYPRATLPELQSHHSVESWSKESRESAIHDVYRDGTLLPGQDADHATTLPAGYTQHAKEVAERRVALAGYRLADEIRSVIR
;
A
#
# COMPACT_ATOMS: atom_id res chain seq x y z
N MET A 1 50.57 38.01 24.94
CA MET A 1 50.01 36.65 25.09
C MET A 1 48.54 36.74 24.69
N LYS A 2 48.23 36.45 23.40
CA LYS A 2 46.86 36.55 22.84
C LYS A 2 46.24 35.15 22.87
N LEU A 3 45.16 34.97 23.67
CA LEU A 3 44.36 33.75 23.67
C LEU A 3 43.49 33.72 22.40
N PHE A 4 43.68 32.72 21.56
CA PHE A 4 42.75 32.33 20.49
C PHE A 4 41.67 31.45 21.07
N ILE A 5 40.44 31.93 21.12
CA ILE A 5 39.26 31.11 21.44
C ILE A 5 38.76 30.54 20.11
N ALA A 6 39.05 29.27 19.89
CA ALA A 6 38.44 28.51 18.78
C ALA A 6 36.96 28.17 19.13
N ARG A 7 36.03 28.79 18.41
CA ARG A 7 34.60 28.41 18.47
C ARG A 7 34.40 27.17 17.61
N LEU A 8 34.15 26.04 18.28
CA LEU A 8 33.75 24.80 17.64
C LEU A 8 32.25 24.92 17.26
N PHE A 9 31.96 25.07 15.97
CA PHE A 9 30.62 24.96 15.46
C PHE A 9 30.28 23.43 15.32
N ALA A 10 29.49 22.92 16.23
CA ALA A 10 28.90 21.59 16.08
C ALA A 10 27.79 21.69 15.01
N VAL A 11 28.05 21.17 13.83
CA VAL A 11 27.03 20.94 12.80
C VAL A 11 26.24 19.71 13.25
N ILE A 12 25.05 19.93 13.80
CA ILE A 12 24.10 18.84 14.06
C ILE A 12 23.54 18.44 12.69
N LEU A 13 24.09 17.38 12.10
CA LEU A 13 23.44 16.67 11.00
C LEU A 13 22.16 16.01 11.58
N ILE A 14 21.02 16.66 11.36
CA ILE A 14 19.73 16.01 11.52
C ILE A 14 19.66 15.02 10.34
N ALA A 15 19.92 13.75 10.62
CA ALA A 15 19.59 12.66 9.72
C ALA A 15 18.05 12.65 9.60
N VAL A 16 17.53 13.30 8.56
CA VAL A 16 16.15 13.09 8.12
C VAL A 16 16.13 11.65 7.64
N SER A 17 15.60 10.76 8.48
CA SER A 17 15.29 9.40 8.07
C SER A 17 14.31 9.53 6.91
N ILE A 18 14.79 9.27 5.70
CA ILE A 18 13.94 9.08 4.52
C ILE A 18 13.18 7.78 4.83
N ILE A 19 12.00 7.92 5.41
CA ILE A 19 11.04 6.82 5.43
C ILE A 19 10.61 6.71 3.98
N ASP A 20 11.18 5.76 3.27
CA ASP A 20 10.71 5.40 1.95
C ASP A 20 9.23 5.11 2.06
N ALA A 21 8.45 5.69 1.16
CA ALA A 21 7.01 5.51 1.17
C ALA A 21 6.73 4.02 0.97
N CYS A 22 6.19 3.42 2.00
CA CYS A 22 5.52 2.14 1.91
C CYS A 22 4.15 2.41 1.27
N ALA A 23 3.58 1.45 0.60
CA ALA A 23 2.19 1.38 0.14
C ALA A 23 1.18 1.79 1.23
N TRP A 24 -0.07 1.38 1.17
CA TRP A 24 -0.91 1.59 2.35
C TRP A 24 -0.09 1.32 3.61
N SER A 25 -0.11 2.22 4.57
CA SER A 25 0.56 1.94 5.86
C SER A 25 0.07 0.62 6.46
N GLY A 26 0.78 0.06 7.42
CA GLY A 26 0.44 -1.24 8.00
C GLY A 26 -1.05 -1.44 8.33
N PRO A 27 -1.77 -0.47 8.95
CA PRO A 27 -3.22 -0.59 9.15
C PRO A 27 -4.03 -0.76 7.86
N GLY A 28 -3.62 -0.15 6.75
CA GLY A 28 -4.27 -0.32 5.45
C GLY A 28 -4.14 -1.73 4.91
N HIS A 29 -2.91 -2.27 4.82
CA HIS A 29 -2.66 -3.66 4.40
C HIS A 29 -3.36 -4.68 5.30
N MET A 30 -3.25 -4.53 6.62
CA MET A 30 -3.96 -5.39 7.56
C MET A 30 -5.48 -5.33 7.39
N THR A 31 -6.04 -4.16 7.03
CA THR A 31 -7.48 -4.01 6.76
C THR A 31 -7.88 -4.79 5.50
N VAL A 32 -7.10 -4.69 4.42
CA VAL A 32 -7.32 -5.47 3.17
C VAL A 32 -7.29 -6.97 3.47
N ALA A 33 -6.25 -7.44 4.15
CA ALA A 33 -6.12 -8.85 4.54
C ALA A 33 -7.28 -9.33 5.41
N ALA A 34 -7.72 -8.50 6.38
CA ALA A 34 -8.83 -8.84 7.26
C ALA A 34 -10.17 -8.91 6.52
N ILE A 35 -10.45 -8.00 5.57
CA ILE A 35 -11.66 -8.07 4.73
C ILE A 35 -11.63 -9.36 3.90
N ALA A 36 -10.49 -9.66 3.25
CA ALA A 36 -10.34 -10.86 2.45
C ALA A 36 -10.57 -12.14 3.28
N TYR A 37 -9.84 -12.28 4.38
CA TYR A 37 -9.97 -13.46 5.25
C TYR A 37 -11.40 -13.67 5.76
N ARG A 38 -12.09 -12.59 6.12
CA ARG A 38 -13.47 -12.64 6.60
C ARG A 38 -14.48 -12.96 5.50
N ASP A 39 -14.17 -12.66 4.21
CA ASP A 39 -14.99 -13.00 3.04
C ASP A 39 -14.80 -14.46 2.60
N LEU A 40 -13.70 -15.12 2.99
CA LEU A 40 -13.45 -16.53 2.71
C LEU A 40 -14.35 -17.45 3.55
N SER A 41 -14.75 -18.59 2.98
CA SER A 41 -15.40 -19.69 3.71
C SER A 41 -14.44 -20.35 4.70
N PRO A 42 -14.93 -21.10 5.71
CA PRO A 42 -14.07 -21.81 6.67
C PRO A 42 -13.06 -22.75 6.00
N VAL A 43 -13.43 -23.42 4.91
CA VAL A 43 -12.54 -24.33 4.18
C VAL A 43 -11.44 -23.56 3.45
N GLU A 44 -11.77 -22.42 2.85
CA GLU A 44 -10.80 -21.56 2.18
C GLU A 44 -9.83 -20.94 3.17
N ARG A 45 -10.29 -20.50 4.34
CA ARG A 45 -9.43 -20.01 5.43
C ARG A 45 -8.43 -21.08 5.86
N GLN A 46 -8.92 -22.30 6.10
CA GLN A 46 -8.04 -23.41 6.50
C GLN A 46 -6.94 -23.68 5.46
N LYS A 47 -7.26 -23.64 4.15
CA LYS A 47 -6.25 -23.79 3.09
C LYS A 47 -5.23 -22.66 3.10
N LEU A 48 -5.69 -21.41 3.25
CA LEU A 48 -4.82 -20.24 3.37
C LEU A 48 -3.88 -20.38 4.57
N ASP A 49 -4.41 -20.71 5.74
CA ASP A 49 -3.66 -20.89 6.97
C ASP A 49 -2.59 -21.98 6.81
N THR A 50 -2.95 -23.11 6.22
CA THR A 50 -2.02 -24.23 5.94
C THR A 50 -0.85 -23.79 5.02
N ILE A 51 -1.10 -22.92 4.03
CA ILE A 51 -0.01 -22.40 3.19
C ILE A 51 0.89 -21.50 4.04
N LEU A 52 0.33 -20.57 4.83
CA LEU A 52 1.11 -19.64 5.66
C LEU A 52 1.92 -20.34 6.76
N GLU A 53 1.54 -21.52 7.22
CA GLU A 53 2.31 -22.35 8.18
C GLU A 53 3.74 -22.63 7.70
N SER A 54 3.98 -22.62 6.39
CA SER A 54 5.32 -22.84 5.81
C SER A 54 6.12 -21.54 5.63
N HIS A 55 5.59 -20.38 6.05
CA HIS A 55 6.30 -19.11 5.93
C HIS A 55 7.42 -18.99 6.96
N PRO A 56 8.63 -18.47 6.61
CA PRO A 56 9.74 -18.34 7.55
C PRO A 56 9.41 -17.52 8.81
N GLN A 57 8.49 -16.55 8.71
CA GLN A 57 8.06 -15.72 9.84
C GLN A 57 6.87 -16.29 10.61
N PHE A 58 6.32 -17.44 10.22
CA PHE A 58 5.07 -17.96 10.81
C PHE A 58 5.12 -18.10 12.32
N GLN A 59 6.22 -18.67 12.85
CA GLN A 59 6.35 -18.86 14.29
C GLN A 59 6.41 -17.51 15.03
N SER A 60 7.16 -16.54 14.51
CA SER A 60 7.22 -15.19 15.10
C SER A 60 5.84 -14.54 15.12
N TRP A 61 5.08 -14.63 14.03
CA TRP A 61 3.71 -14.08 14.00
C TRP A 61 2.80 -14.76 15.03
N ARG A 62 2.92 -16.07 15.23
CA ARG A 62 2.13 -16.77 16.25
C ARG A 62 2.50 -16.33 17.67
N ASP A 63 3.77 -16.15 17.93
CA ASP A 63 4.27 -15.73 19.27
C ASP A 63 3.84 -14.28 19.59
N ASP A 64 3.71 -13.43 18.56
CA ASP A 64 3.25 -12.05 18.68
C ASP A 64 1.71 -11.89 18.70
N PHE A 65 0.94 -12.99 18.71
CA PHE A 65 -0.52 -12.94 18.68
C PHE A 65 -1.11 -12.15 19.86
N PRO A 66 -1.88 -11.07 19.61
CA PRO A 66 -2.41 -10.23 20.67
C PRO A 66 -3.73 -10.78 21.23
N GLU A 67 -3.67 -11.63 22.26
CA GLU A 67 -4.82 -12.30 22.89
C GLU A 67 -5.93 -11.33 23.36
N ASN A 68 -5.60 -10.05 23.58
CA ASN A 68 -6.53 -9.05 24.09
C ASN A 68 -7.30 -8.27 23.00
N VAL A 69 -7.25 -8.70 21.73
CA VAL A 69 -8.01 -8.11 20.63
C VAL A 69 -9.29 -8.91 20.40
N PRO A 70 -10.49 -8.35 20.65
CA PRO A 70 -11.75 -9.06 20.47
C PRO A 70 -11.99 -9.44 19.00
N ASN A 71 -12.64 -10.60 18.77
CA ASN A 71 -13.00 -11.13 17.45
C ASN A 71 -11.81 -11.40 16.51
N LEU A 72 -10.61 -11.51 17.06
CA LEU A 72 -9.40 -11.91 16.36
C LEU A 72 -9.11 -13.37 16.68
N ASP A 73 -9.02 -14.21 15.65
CA ASP A 73 -8.43 -15.55 15.75
C ASP A 73 -7.00 -15.57 15.20
N GLN A 74 -6.27 -16.64 15.45
CA GLN A 74 -4.86 -16.74 15.10
C GLN A 74 -4.64 -16.74 13.57
N GLY A 75 -5.49 -17.41 12.79
CA GLY A 75 -5.37 -17.42 11.32
C GLY A 75 -5.58 -16.04 10.73
N LEU A 76 -6.61 -15.32 11.18
CA LEU A 76 -6.86 -13.93 10.78
C LEU A 76 -5.65 -13.04 11.12
N TYR A 77 -5.09 -13.16 12.32
CA TYR A 77 -3.91 -12.37 12.71
C TYR A 77 -2.69 -12.69 11.84
N VAL A 78 -2.41 -13.96 11.58
CA VAL A 78 -1.31 -14.39 10.71
C VAL A 78 -1.48 -13.82 9.30
N ALA A 79 -2.68 -13.86 8.72
CA ALA A 79 -2.95 -13.25 7.42
C ALA A 79 -2.73 -11.72 7.43
N MET A 80 -3.14 -11.04 8.51
CA MET A 80 -2.86 -9.60 8.69
C MET A 80 -1.38 -9.31 8.84
N ALA A 81 -0.62 -10.12 9.59
CA ALA A 81 0.82 -9.97 9.75
C ALA A 81 1.58 -10.25 8.44
N ALA A 82 1.18 -11.30 7.72
CA ALA A 82 1.73 -11.66 6.41
C ALA A 82 1.59 -10.53 5.38
N SER A 83 0.52 -9.72 5.47
CA SER A 83 0.34 -8.54 4.60
C SER A 83 1.38 -7.45 4.78
N LEU A 84 2.13 -7.44 5.89
CA LEU A 84 3.16 -6.44 6.18
C LEU A 84 4.57 -6.89 5.79
N TRP A 85 4.76 -8.19 5.63
CA TRP A 85 6.09 -8.77 5.44
C TRP A 85 6.86 -8.21 4.22
N PRO A 86 6.26 -8.00 3.03
CA PRO A 86 6.97 -7.44 1.89
C PRO A 86 7.60 -6.06 2.17
N ASP A 87 6.88 -5.19 2.89
CA ASP A 87 7.42 -3.89 3.31
C ASP A 87 8.49 -4.01 4.39
N GLN A 88 8.35 -4.97 5.30
CA GLN A 88 9.31 -5.19 6.38
C GLN A 88 10.68 -5.63 5.86
N ILE A 89 10.71 -6.43 4.78
CA ILE A 89 11.97 -6.89 4.17
C ILE A 89 12.56 -5.89 3.17
N ARG A 90 11.82 -4.87 2.76
CA ARG A 90 12.16 -3.96 1.64
C ARG A 90 13.53 -3.30 1.77
N ASN A 91 13.94 -2.95 2.99
CA ASN A 91 15.21 -2.28 3.27
C ASN A 91 16.28 -3.23 3.83
N HIS A 92 16.06 -4.54 3.72
CA HIS A 92 16.99 -5.58 4.13
C HIS A 92 17.65 -6.22 2.91
N ASP A 93 18.86 -6.73 3.09
CA ASP A 93 19.53 -7.55 2.07
C ASP A 93 18.93 -8.97 2.09
N ASP A 94 17.66 -9.06 1.67
CA ASP A 94 16.86 -10.27 1.65
C ASP A 94 16.59 -10.65 0.18
N PRO A 95 16.92 -11.89 -0.24
CA PRO A 95 16.71 -12.34 -1.63
C PRO A 95 15.24 -12.37 -2.06
N SER A 96 14.31 -12.31 -1.11
CA SER A 96 12.86 -12.24 -1.37
C SER A 96 12.36 -10.80 -1.55
N THR A 97 13.25 -9.80 -1.56
CA THR A 97 12.91 -8.39 -1.74
C THR A 97 12.75 -8.04 -3.22
N PHE A 98 11.60 -7.49 -3.58
CA PHE A 98 11.28 -7.06 -4.95
C PHE A 98 10.74 -5.61 -4.92
N PRO A 99 11.61 -4.59 -4.85
CA PRO A 99 11.19 -3.20 -4.61
C PRO A 99 10.31 -2.62 -5.73
N ASN A 100 10.47 -3.08 -6.97
CA ASN A 100 9.65 -2.61 -8.10
C ASN A 100 8.25 -3.22 -8.13
N TRP A 101 8.02 -4.35 -7.44
CA TRP A 101 6.71 -5.00 -7.44
C TRP A 101 5.62 -4.17 -6.75
N HIS A 102 5.98 -3.18 -5.93
CA HIS A 102 5.02 -2.39 -5.16
C HIS A 102 4.22 -1.38 -6.00
N PHE A 103 4.60 -1.07 -7.24
CA PHE A 103 3.97 -0.02 -8.03
C PHE A 103 4.04 -0.28 -9.55
N VAL A 104 3.24 0.49 -10.29
CA VAL A 104 3.36 0.70 -11.74
C VAL A 104 3.21 2.19 -12.03
N ASP A 105 4.25 2.81 -12.58
CA ASP A 105 4.29 4.25 -12.80
C ASP A 105 3.64 4.64 -14.14
N TYR A 106 2.29 4.66 -14.21
CA TYR A 106 1.60 5.24 -15.36
C TYR A 106 1.83 6.75 -15.40
N PRO A 107 2.48 7.30 -16.44
CA PRO A 107 2.77 8.72 -16.48
C PRO A 107 1.50 9.55 -16.70
N LEU A 108 1.30 10.53 -15.82
CA LEU A 108 0.28 11.57 -15.94
C LEU A 108 0.96 12.85 -16.42
N ILE A 109 0.88 13.13 -17.72
CA ILE A 109 1.58 14.25 -18.33
C ILE A 109 0.68 15.49 -18.35
N ALA A 110 1.02 16.51 -17.55
CA ALA A 110 0.34 17.80 -17.56
C ALA A 110 0.59 18.56 -18.90
N PRO A 111 -0.38 19.37 -19.41
CA PRO A 111 -1.63 19.76 -18.73
C PRO A 111 -2.85 18.87 -18.95
N SER A 112 -2.79 17.87 -19.81
CA SER A 112 -4.00 17.15 -20.25
C SER A 112 -4.01 15.65 -19.91
N PHE A 113 -2.98 15.15 -19.20
CA PHE A 113 -2.82 13.73 -18.90
C PHE A 113 -3.08 12.79 -20.10
N PRO A 114 -2.50 13.07 -21.29
CA PRO A 114 -2.72 12.22 -22.44
C PRO A 114 -2.24 10.80 -22.11
N ASP A 115 -2.98 9.81 -22.58
CA ASP A 115 -2.53 8.43 -22.52
C ASP A 115 -1.33 8.25 -23.45
N ARG A 116 -0.15 8.10 -22.91
CA ARG A 116 1.10 7.87 -23.68
C ARG A 116 1.67 6.48 -23.43
N GLY A 117 0.81 5.53 -23.12
CA GLY A 117 1.20 4.16 -22.86
C GLY A 117 1.69 3.94 -21.42
N SER A 118 1.65 2.71 -21.01
CA SER A 118 2.22 2.30 -19.74
C SER A 118 3.74 2.32 -19.85
N PRO A 119 4.47 2.85 -18.87
CA PRO A 119 5.82 2.38 -18.67
C PRO A 119 5.70 0.89 -18.43
N THR A 120 6.46 0.10 -19.13
CA THR A 120 6.57 -1.33 -18.88
C THR A 120 7.91 -1.60 -18.23
N PRO A 121 8.04 -1.49 -16.90
CA PRO A 121 9.08 -2.26 -16.23
C PRO A 121 8.70 -3.71 -16.40
N GLU A 122 9.64 -4.55 -16.80
CA GLU A 122 9.38 -5.99 -16.92
C GLU A 122 9.07 -6.64 -15.55
N ASP A 123 9.25 -5.92 -14.43
CA ASP A 123 9.14 -6.38 -13.04
C ASP A 123 8.35 -5.43 -12.12
N ASP A 124 7.24 -4.92 -12.59
CA ASP A 124 6.32 -4.06 -11.82
C ASP A 124 5.30 -4.86 -10.96
N ILE A 125 4.32 -4.16 -10.38
CA ILE A 125 3.26 -4.77 -9.56
C ILE A 125 2.43 -5.79 -10.32
N LEU A 126 2.18 -5.58 -11.63
CA LEU A 126 1.42 -6.51 -12.47
C LEU A 126 2.19 -7.81 -12.64
N PHE A 127 3.49 -7.70 -12.90
CA PHE A 127 4.40 -8.85 -12.93
C PHE A 127 4.46 -9.56 -11.59
N GLY A 128 4.60 -8.82 -10.48
CA GLY A 128 4.68 -9.37 -9.12
C GLY A 128 3.45 -10.20 -8.73
N ILE A 129 2.24 -9.69 -9.01
CA ILE A 129 0.99 -10.41 -8.76
C ILE A 129 0.93 -11.67 -9.64
N GLY A 130 1.13 -11.55 -10.95
CA GLY A 130 1.11 -12.69 -11.88
C GLY A 130 2.14 -13.77 -11.52
N LYS A 131 3.34 -13.37 -11.10
CA LYS A 131 4.38 -14.29 -10.63
C LYS A 131 3.99 -15.02 -9.36
N SER A 132 3.39 -14.31 -8.41
CA SER A 132 2.91 -14.88 -7.14
C SER A 132 1.81 -15.91 -7.40
N GLU A 133 0.84 -15.60 -8.24
CA GLU A 133 -0.22 -16.53 -8.65
C GLU A 133 0.33 -17.79 -9.34
N ALA A 134 1.29 -17.61 -10.25
CA ALA A 134 1.90 -18.75 -10.97
C ALA A 134 2.59 -19.72 -10.00
N ILE A 135 3.29 -19.22 -8.99
CA ILE A 135 3.94 -20.06 -7.97
C ILE A 135 2.88 -20.74 -7.08
N LEU A 136 1.86 -20.02 -6.67
CA LEU A 136 0.78 -20.57 -5.83
C LEU A 136 0.03 -21.71 -6.55
N ARG A 137 -0.21 -21.59 -7.85
CA ARG A 137 -0.86 -22.65 -8.68
C ARG A 137 0.08 -23.81 -9.04
N SER A 138 1.39 -23.65 -8.90
CA SER A 138 2.34 -24.70 -9.29
C SER A 138 2.30 -25.89 -8.32
N PRO A 139 2.07 -27.12 -8.80
CA PRO A 139 2.10 -28.31 -7.94
C PRO A 139 3.53 -28.68 -7.49
N SER A 140 4.56 -28.19 -8.18
CA SER A 140 5.96 -28.49 -7.90
C SER A 140 6.68 -27.40 -7.10
N ALA A 141 6.04 -26.26 -6.81
CA ALA A 141 6.65 -25.22 -6.01
C ALA A 141 6.81 -25.68 -4.54
N ALA A 142 7.93 -25.30 -3.92
CA ALA A 142 8.15 -25.59 -2.52
C ALA A 142 7.12 -24.91 -1.62
N ALA A 143 6.80 -25.52 -0.48
CA ALA A 143 5.80 -24.99 0.43
C ALA A 143 6.17 -23.60 0.95
N GLN A 144 7.45 -23.35 1.26
CA GLN A 144 7.96 -22.05 1.65
C GLN A 144 7.78 -21.02 0.55
N ASP A 145 8.11 -21.35 -0.71
CA ASP A 145 7.93 -20.42 -1.84
C ASP A 145 6.47 -20.00 -1.98
N LYS A 146 5.54 -20.96 -1.82
CA LYS A 146 4.11 -20.66 -1.85
C LYS A 146 3.69 -19.73 -0.71
N ALA A 147 4.20 -19.95 0.50
CA ALA A 147 3.88 -19.11 1.65
C ALA A 147 4.38 -17.67 1.48
N GLU A 148 5.62 -17.51 1.02
CA GLU A 148 6.18 -16.19 0.71
C GLU A 148 5.40 -15.50 -0.41
N LYS A 149 5.06 -16.21 -1.50
CA LYS A 149 4.28 -15.62 -2.60
C LYS A 149 2.83 -15.36 -2.23
N LEU A 150 2.25 -16.06 -1.25
CA LEU A 150 0.95 -15.71 -0.68
C LEU A 150 1.05 -14.39 0.11
N SER A 151 2.09 -14.17 0.90
CA SER A 151 2.34 -12.89 1.59
C SER A 151 2.48 -11.75 0.57
N TRP A 152 3.24 -11.96 -0.51
CA TRP A 152 3.35 -11.01 -1.61
C TRP A 152 2.00 -10.73 -2.28
N LEU A 153 1.21 -11.75 -2.61
CA LEU A 153 -0.12 -11.57 -3.22
C LEU A 153 -1.04 -10.74 -2.32
N ILE A 154 -1.08 -11.05 -1.01
CA ILE A 154 -1.89 -10.32 -0.03
C ILE A 154 -1.51 -8.84 0.01
N HIS A 155 -0.21 -8.54 -0.01
CA HIS A 155 0.32 -7.18 0.00
C HIS A 155 0.02 -6.43 -1.29
N LEU A 156 0.43 -6.99 -2.44
CA LEU A 156 0.38 -6.33 -3.75
C LEU A 156 -1.06 -6.04 -4.22
N VAL A 157 -2.02 -6.88 -3.86
CA VAL A 157 -3.43 -6.57 -4.13
C VAL A 157 -3.88 -5.35 -3.32
N GLY A 158 -3.32 -5.11 -2.15
CA GLY A 158 -3.48 -3.84 -1.43
C GLY A 158 -2.87 -2.67 -2.21
N ASP A 159 -1.61 -2.80 -2.62
CA ASP A 159 -0.83 -1.77 -3.32
C ASP A 159 -1.47 -1.30 -4.62
N VAL A 160 -1.89 -2.23 -5.48
CA VAL A 160 -2.51 -1.90 -6.77
C VAL A 160 -3.81 -1.11 -6.62
N HIS A 161 -4.40 -1.08 -5.42
CA HIS A 161 -5.59 -0.28 -5.11
C HIS A 161 -5.27 1.08 -4.47
N GLN A 162 -4.01 1.38 -4.16
CA GLN A 162 -3.57 2.71 -3.75
C GLN A 162 -3.32 3.57 -5.01
N PRO A 163 -4.05 4.68 -5.20
CA PRO A 163 -3.98 5.44 -6.45
C PRO A 163 -2.58 5.86 -6.86
N LEU A 164 -1.75 6.28 -5.90
CA LEU A 164 -0.38 6.75 -6.17
C LEU A 164 0.62 5.62 -6.41
N HIS A 165 0.24 4.36 -6.24
CA HIS A 165 1.01 3.19 -6.69
C HIS A 165 0.80 2.86 -8.16
N CYS A 166 -0.14 3.57 -8.82
CA CYS A 166 -0.45 3.36 -10.22
C CYS A 166 -0.35 4.66 -11.05
N ALA A 167 0.40 5.66 -10.58
CA ALA A 167 0.53 6.92 -11.30
C ALA A 167 1.77 7.70 -10.87
N THR A 168 2.39 8.40 -11.82
CA THR A 168 3.43 9.38 -11.56
C THR A 168 3.17 10.66 -12.35
N LEU A 169 3.14 11.82 -11.68
CA LEU A 169 2.90 13.11 -12.33
C LEU A 169 4.17 13.61 -13.01
N VAL A 170 4.06 13.91 -14.32
CA VAL A 170 5.18 14.43 -15.12
C VAL A 170 4.85 15.84 -15.60
N ASN A 171 5.69 16.81 -15.25
CA ASN A 171 5.59 18.20 -15.66
C ASN A 171 6.97 18.89 -15.60
N SER A 172 7.02 20.21 -15.72
CA SER A 172 8.29 20.97 -15.65
C SER A 172 8.95 20.96 -14.26
N ILE A 173 8.19 20.70 -13.20
CA ILE A 173 8.69 20.60 -11.81
C ILE A 173 9.18 19.18 -11.53
N TYR A 174 8.44 18.18 -12.02
CA TYR A 174 8.73 16.76 -11.90
C TYR A 174 8.99 16.17 -13.30
N PRO A 175 10.23 16.30 -13.81
CA PRO A 175 10.54 15.91 -15.19
C PRO A 175 10.56 14.38 -15.38
N ALA A 176 10.30 13.97 -16.61
CA ALA A 176 10.49 12.59 -17.04
C ALA A 176 11.99 12.18 -16.89
N PRO A 177 12.30 10.88 -16.67
CA PRO A 177 11.37 9.74 -16.63
C PRO A 177 10.70 9.51 -15.28
N GLN A 178 11.22 10.06 -14.17
CA GLN A 178 10.78 9.72 -12.80
C GLN A 178 9.47 10.40 -12.39
N GLY A 179 9.18 11.59 -12.94
CA GLY A 179 8.03 12.37 -12.49
C GLY A 179 8.10 12.71 -10.99
N ASP A 180 6.96 12.79 -10.34
CA ASP A 180 6.87 13.01 -8.89
C ASP A 180 6.99 11.70 -8.07
N ARG A 181 7.31 10.58 -8.71
CA ARG A 181 7.46 9.26 -8.09
C ARG A 181 6.22 8.86 -7.29
N GLY A 182 5.04 8.95 -7.91
CA GLY A 182 3.78 8.66 -7.24
C GLY A 182 3.51 9.58 -6.05
N GLY A 183 3.82 10.86 -6.15
CA GLY A 183 3.61 11.83 -5.08
C GLY A 183 4.69 11.84 -3.98
N ASN A 184 5.79 11.09 -4.16
CA ASN A 184 6.91 11.07 -3.20
C ASN A 184 7.77 12.34 -3.25
N GLU A 185 7.76 13.06 -4.37
CA GLU A 185 8.41 14.37 -4.52
C GLU A 185 7.41 15.53 -4.41
N PHE A 186 6.12 15.24 -4.23
CA PHE A 186 5.06 16.23 -4.11
C PHE A 186 4.75 16.53 -2.63
N PHE A 187 5.07 17.76 -2.17
CA PHE A 187 4.90 18.16 -0.78
C PHE A 187 3.59 18.92 -0.56
N VAL A 188 2.86 18.55 0.50
CA VAL A 188 1.57 19.15 0.86
C VAL A 188 1.50 19.49 2.34
N ARG A 189 0.59 20.41 2.70
CA ARG A 189 0.17 20.74 4.07
C ARG A 189 -1.34 20.58 4.18
N VAL A 190 -1.80 19.93 5.24
CA VAL A 190 -3.24 19.77 5.49
C VAL A 190 -3.90 21.09 5.90
N SER A 191 -3.14 22.00 6.49
CA SER A 191 -3.54 23.36 6.84
C SER A 191 -2.37 24.34 6.61
N PRO A 192 -2.62 25.65 6.49
CA PRO A 192 -1.54 26.64 6.26
C PRO A 192 -0.42 26.60 7.29
N THR A 193 -0.71 26.22 8.53
CA THR A 193 0.27 26.11 9.62
C THR A 193 0.68 24.66 9.92
N GLY A 194 0.16 23.70 9.14
CA GLY A 194 0.48 22.28 9.30
C GLY A 194 1.89 21.95 8.84
N SER A 195 2.48 20.90 9.43
CA SER A 195 3.78 20.39 8.97
C SER A 195 3.67 19.85 7.54
N PRO A 196 4.68 20.11 6.69
CA PRO A 196 4.74 19.54 5.36
C PRO A 196 4.91 18.01 5.41
N ARG A 197 4.35 17.34 4.42
CA ARG A 197 4.51 15.90 4.19
C ARG A 197 4.42 15.57 2.72
N LYS A 198 4.93 14.42 2.33
CA LYS A 198 4.77 13.90 0.97
C LYS A 198 3.31 13.54 0.71
N LEU A 199 2.81 13.82 -0.48
CA LEU A 199 1.43 13.49 -0.89
C LEU A 199 1.20 11.97 -0.82
N HIS A 200 2.20 11.18 -1.24
CA HIS A 200 2.19 9.73 -1.10
C HIS A 200 1.94 9.29 0.35
N SER A 201 2.78 9.76 1.28
CA SER A 201 2.64 9.41 2.72
C SER A 201 1.32 9.88 3.35
N LEU A 202 0.70 10.93 2.81
CA LEU A 202 -0.64 11.34 3.22
C LEU A 202 -1.66 10.26 2.87
N TRP A 203 -1.64 9.79 1.60
CA TRP A 203 -2.58 8.79 1.10
C TRP A 203 -2.39 7.44 1.79
N ASP A 204 -1.14 6.98 1.97
CA ASP A 204 -0.85 5.74 2.69
C ASP A 204 -1.41 5.73 4.11
N GLY A 205 -1.38 6.89 4.77
CA GLY A 205 -1.81 7.05 6.15
C GLY A 205 -3.31 7.25 6.37
N LEU A 206 -4.17 7.27 5.34
CA LEU A 206 -5.59 7.62 5.47
C LEU A 206 -6.41 6.64 6.33
N LEU A 207 -5.97 5.38 6.44
CA LEU A 207 -6.59 4.37 7.31
C LEU A 207 -5.84 4.18 8.64
N GLY A 208 -4.86 4.98 8.93
CA GLY A 208 -3.98 4.91 10.10
C GLY A 208 -2.52 4.86 9.70
N THR A 209 -1.60 4.90 10.67
CA THR A 209 -0.15 4.91 10.43
C THR A 209 0.56 3.89 11.32
N GLY A 210 1.64 3.32 10.81
CA GLY A 210 2.48 2.33 11.49
C GLY A 210 2.85 1.16 10.59
N THR A 211 3.90 0.43 10.96
CA THR A 211 4.53 -0.62 10.14
C THR A 211 4.56 -2.00 10.79
N ALA A 212 4.10 -2.11 12.04
CA ALA A 212 4.16 -3.36 12.80
C ALA A 212 2.77 -3.85 13.21
N ALA A 213 2.59 -5.17 13.31
CA ALA A 213 1.36 -5.81 13.76
C ALA A 213 1.17 -5.75 15.29
N SER A 214 1.31 -4.57 15.89
CA SER A 214 1.04 -4.38 17.32
C SER A 214 -0.44 -4.55 17.65
N ALA A 215 -0.76 -4.94 18.89
CA ALA A 215 -2.15 -5.11 19.37
C ALA A 215 -3.06 -3.90 19.04
N ARG A 216 -2.54 -2.68 19.20
CA ARG A 216 -3.27 -1.45 18.89
C ARG A 216 -3.58 -1.32 17.40
N LEU A 217 -2.60 -1.55 16.53
CA LEU A 217 -2.78 -1.43 15.08
C LEU A 217 -3.63 -2.56 14.53
N THR A 218 -3.43 -3.79 15.02
CA THR A 218 -4.26 -4.96 14.67
C THR A 218 -5.73 -4.72 15.01
N ARG A 219 -6.02 -4.23 16.22
CA ARG A 219 -7.38 -3.85 16.62
C ARG A 219 -7.96 -2.76 15.74
N SER A 220 -7.18 -1.73 15.40
CA SER A 220 -7.61 -0.65 14.52
C SER A 220 -7.95 -1.16 13.12
N ALA A 221 -7.09 -1.98 12.54
CA ALA A 221 -7.30 -2.56 11.21
C ALA A 221 -8.51 -3.51 11.16
N LEU A 222 -8.68 -4.37 12.18
CA LEU A 222 -9.85 -5.24 12.29
C LEU A 222 -11.15 -4.45 12.42
N ASN A 223 -11.18 -3.39 13.23
CA ASN A 223 -12.33 -2.51 13.34
C ASN A 223 -12.64 -1.79 12.02
N ASN A 224 -11.60 -1.33 11.29
CA ASN A 224 -11.77 -0.79 9.95
C ASN A 224 -12.38 -1.85 9.02
N ALA A 225 -11.87 -3.07 8.98
CA ALA A 225 -12.39 -4.14 8.13
C ALA A 225 -13.88 -4.42 8.40
N ILE A 226 -14.26 -4.56 9.68
CA ILE A 226 -15.65 -4.78 10.08
C ILE A 226 -16.54 -3.61 9.62
N ARG A 227 -16.12 -2.37 9.87
CA ARG A 227 -16.85 -1.17 9.48
C ARG A 227 -16.98 -1.05 7.96
N LEU A 228 -15.89 -1.27 7.22
CA LEU A 228 -15.88 -1.13 5.76
C LEU A 228 -16.75 -2.18 5.08
N GLN A 229 -16.81 -3.41 5.60
CA GLN A 229 -17.73 -4.42 5.08
C GLN A 229 -19.22 -4.05 5.29
N ILE A 230 -19.53 -3.22 6.31
CA ILE A 230 -20.86 -2.67 6.53
C ILE A 230 -21.14 -1.49 5.61
N VAL A 231 -20.18 -0.56 5.46
CA VAL A 231 -20.34 0.65 4.64
C VAL A 231 -20.31 0.34 3.14
N TYR A 232 -19.47 -0.61 2.74
CA TYR A 232 -19.27 -1.06 1.36
C TYR A 232 -19.51 -2.57 1.25
N PRO A 233 -20.76 -3.04 1.40
CA PRO A 233 -21.06 -4.46 1.22
C PRO A 233 -20.70 -4.91 -0.19
N ARG A 234 -20.14 -6.11 -0.34
CA ARG A 234 -19.69 -6.65 -1.62
C ARG A 234 -20.72 -6.48 -2.75
N ALA A 235 -21.99 -6.70 -2.46
CA ALA A 235 -23.07 -6.61 -3.45
C ALA A 235 -23.34 -5.17 -3.95
N THR A 236 -22.82 -4.15 -3.29
CA THR A 236 -23.00 -2.73 -3.65
C THR A 236 -21.83 -2.13 -4.40
N LEU A 237 -20.83 -2.93 -4.75
CA LEU A 237 -19.62 -2.51 -5.44
C LEU A 237 -19.63 -3.03 -6.89
N PRO A 238 -20.15 -2.25 -7.87
CA PRO A 238 -20.27 -2.70 -9.26
C PRO A 238 -18.90 -2.96 -9.92
N GLU A 239 -17.83 -2.35 -9.42
CA GLU A 239 -16.46 -2.55 -9.90
C GLU A 239 -15.99 -4.00 -9.76
N LEU A 240 -16.53 -4.76 -8.80
CA LEU A 240 -16.25 -6.18 -8.64
C LEU A 240 -16.81 -7.02 -9.80
N GLN A 241 -17.79 -6.48 -10.55
CA GLN A 241 -18.38 -7.14 -11.71
C GLN A 241 -17.81 -6.65 -13.04
N SER A 242 -17.23 -5.44 -13.08
CA SER A 242 -16.76 -4.81 -14.32
C SER A 242 -15.24 -4.88 -14.51
N HIS A 243 -14.47 -5.01 -13.43
CA HIS A 243 -13.01 -5.02 -13.47
C HIS A 243 -12.46 -6.30 -12.82
N HIS A 244 -12.13 -7.29 -13.66
CA HIS A 244 -11.78 -8.65 -13.23
C HIS A 244 -10.28 -8.97 -13.36
N SER A 245 -9.45 -8.06 -13.85
CA SER A 245 -8.02 -8.29 -14.01
C SER A 245 -7.19 -7.27 -13.24
N VAL A 246 -6.00 -7.68 -12.81
CA VAL A 246 -5.03 -6.81 -12.13
C VAL A 246 -4.73 -5.55 -12.95
N GLU A 247 -4.61 -5.71 -14.29
CA GLU A 247 -4.44 -4.57 -15.19
C GLU A 247 -5.63 -3.60 -15.13
N SER A 248 -6.87 -4.09 -15.07
CA SER A 248 -8.04 -3.23 -14.93
C SER A 248 -8.07 -2.51 -13.57
N TRP A 249 -7.61 -3.14 -12.49
CA TRP A 249 -7.50 -2.52 -11.17
C TRP A 249 -6.45 -1.42 -11.12
N SER A 250 -5.31 -1.63 -11.78
CA SER A 250 -4.26 -0.61 -11.86
C SER A 250 -4.71 0.62 -12.64
N LYS A 251 -5.46 0.42 -13.75
CA LYS A 251 -6.06 1.53 -14.52
C LYS A 251 -7.14 2.27 -13.72
N GLU A 252 -7.96 1.56 -12.96
CA GLU A 252 -8.93 2.16 -12.04
C GLU A 252 -8.24 3.00 -10.95
N SER A 253 -7.11 2.53 -10.41
CA SER A 253 -6.28 3.29 -9.46
C SER A 253 -5.66 4.52 -10.11
N ARG A 254 -5.19 4.40 -11.36
CA ARG A 254 -4.71 5.54 -12.15
C ARG A 254 -5.80 6.60 -12.34
N GLU A 255 -7.02 6.21 -12.69
CA GLU A 255 -8.14 7.16 -12.83
C GLU A 255 -8.44 7.86 -11.50
N SER A 256 -8.43 7.12 -10.38
CA SER A 256 -8.55 7.72 -9.06
C SER A 256 -7.39 8.68 -8.74
N ALA A 257 -6.16 8.38 -9.17
CA ALA A 257 -5.04 9.32 -9.04
C ALA A 257 -5.32 10.62 -9.81
N ILE A 258 -5.82 10.56 -11.03
CA ILE A 258 -6.17 11.73 -11.84
C ILE A 258 -7.23 12.58 -11.13
N HIS A 259 -8.36 11.98 -10.79
CA HIS A 259 -9.54 12.71 -10.34
C HIS A 259 -9.47 13.07 -8.85
N ASP A 260 -9.07 12.13 -8.00
CA ASP A 260 -9.17 12.28 -6.54
C ASP A 260 -7.87 12.82 -5.92
N VAL A 261 -6.70 12.35 -6.42
CA VAL A 261 -5.40 12.76 -5.88
C VAL A 261 -4.95 14.08 -6.47
N TYR A 262 -4.74 14.13 -7.79
CA TYR A 262 -4.23 15.33 -8.50
C TYR A 262 -5.35 16.28 -8.93
N ARG A 263 -6.63 15.94 -8.70
CA ARG A 263 -7.81 16.77 -8.96
C ARG A 263 -7.85 17.31 -10.39
N ASP A 264 -7.74 16.41 -11.34
CA ASP A 264 -7.70 16.74 -12.78
C ASP A 264 -6.58 17.75 -13.14
N GLY A 265 -5.45 17.69 -12.42
CA GLY A 265 -4.32 18.59 -12.60
C GLY A 265 -4.47 19.97 -11.95
N THR A 266 -5.53 20.19 -11.16
CA THR A 266 -5.75 21.48 -10.47
C THR A 266 -5.04 21.58 -9.11
N LEU A 267 -4.55 20.46 -8.56
CA LEU A 267 -3.71 20.49 -7.37
C LEU A 267 -2.34 21.06 -7.72
N LEU A 268 -2.02 22.22 -7.13
CA LEU A 268 -0.75 22.89 -7.40
C LEU A 268 0.44 22.10 -6.84
N PRO A 269 1.53 21.91 -7.60
CA PRO A 269 2.71 21.18 -7.16
C PRO A 269 3.43 21.87 -5.99
N GLY A 270 3.82 21.12 -4.97
CA GLY A 270 4.72 21.54 -3.90
C GLY A 270 6.10 20.90 -4.09
N GLN A 271 7.14 21.70 -4.39
CA GLN A 271 8.45 21.22 -4.81
C GLN A 271 9.28 20.59 -3.67
N ASP A 272 9.10 21.10 -2.47
CA ASP A 272 9.84 20.69 -1.28
C ASP A 272 9.05 21.04 0.00
N ALA A 273 9.62 20.78 1.15
CA ALA A 273 8.98 21.03 2.44
C ALA A 273 8.67 22.52 2.70
N ASP A 274 9.53 23.43 2.23
CA ASP A 274 9.34 24.87 2.42
C ASP A 274 8.26 25.42 1.48
N HIS A 275 8.15 24.87 0.28
CA HIS A 275 7.18 25.22 -0.76
C HIS A 275 6.03 24.21 -0.86
N ALA A 276 5.69 23.56 0.26
CA ALA A 276 4.58 22.60 0.29
C ALA A 276 3.23 23.28 0.04
N THR A 277 2.42 22.71 -0.86
CA THR A 277 1.11 23.22 -1.21
C THR A 277 0.10 22.95 -0.08
N THR A 278 -0.66 23.96 0.31
CA THR A 278 -1.80 23.78 1.24
C THR A 278 -2.95 23.10 0.49
N LEU A 279 -3.38 21.96 0.99
CA LEU A 279 -4.49 21.22 0.41
C LEU A 279 -5.79 22.01 0.47
N PRO A 280 -6.66 21.95 -0.55
CA PRO A 280 -7.96 22.58 -0.54
C PRO A 280 -8.84 22.06 0.61
N ALA A 281 -9.78 22.90 1.07
CA ALA A 281 -10.76 22.49 2.05
C ALA A 281 -11.54 21.24 1.60
N GLY A 282 -11.72 20.27 2.49
CA GLY A 282 -12.41 19.01 2.20
C GLY A 282 -11.54 17.94 1.53
N TYR A 283 -10.34 18.26 1.06
CA TYR A 283 -9.48 17.28 0.36
C TYR A 283 -9.24 16.01 1.18
N THR A 284 -8.80 16.14 2.42
CA THR A 284 -8.48 14.97 3.26
C THR A 284 -9.70 14.13 3.61
N GLN A 285 -10.88 14.75 3.74
CA GLN A 285 -12.13 14.03 3.95
C GLN A 285 -12.49 13.21 2.71
N HIS A 286 -12.48 13.83 1.53
CA HIS A 286 -12.72 13.13 0.26
C HIS A 286 -11.70 12.01 0.01
N ALA A 287 -10.41 12.30 0.18
CA ALA A 287 -9.34 11.31 0.03
C ALA A 287 -9.55 10.10 0.94
N LYS A 288 -10.00 10.31 2.19
CA LYS A 288 -10.32 9.22 3.10
C LYS A 288 -11.49 8.36 2.61
N GLU A 289 -12.56 8.96 2.12
CA GLU A 289 -13.71 8.23 1.57
C GLU A 289 -13.32 7.38 0.37
N VAL A 290 -12.50 7.94 -0.53
CA VAL A 290 -11.92 7.20 -1.67
C VAL A 290 -11.05 6.05 -1.17
N ALA A 291 -10.11 6.30 -0.26
CA ALA A 291 -9.22 5.28 0.29
C ALA A 291 -10.00 4.13 0.95
N GLU A 292 -11.03 4.44 1.72
CA GLU A 292 -11.90 3.45 2.37
C GLU A 292 -12.60 2.54 1.33
N ARG A 293 -13.12 3.14 0.24
CA ARG A 293 -13.73 2.37 -0.85
C ARG A 293 -12.69 1.51 -1.58
N ARG A 294 -11.49 2.06 -1.87
CA ARG A 294 -10.40 1.33 -2.53
C ARG A 294 -9.93 0.13 -1.71
N VAL A 295 -9.80 0.29 -0.39
CA VAL A 295 -9.43 -0.80 0.54
C VAL A 295 -10.53 -1.87 0.63
N ALA A 296 -11.80 -1.49 0.60
CA ALA A 296 -12.91 -2.45 0.55
C ALA A 296 -12.87 -3.29 -0.73
N LEU A 297 -12.69 -2.65 -1.90
CA LEU A 297 -12.51 -3.32 -3.19
C LEU A 297 -11.31 -4.28 -3.18
N ALA A 298 -10.15 -3.81 -2.68
CA ALA A 298 -8.94 -4.59 -2.55
C ALA A 298 -9.18 -5.87 -1.73
N GLY A 299 -9.86 -5.76 -0.58
CA GLY A 299 -10.14 -6.91 0.27
C GLY A 299 -11.02 -7.95 -0.40
N TYR A 300 -12.07 -7.56 -1.09
CA TYR A 300 -12.93 -8.49 -1.81
C TYR A 300 -12.24 -9.12 -3.04
N ARG A 301 -11.48 -8.34 -3.79
CA ARG A 301 -10.69 -8.84 -4.93
C ARG A 301 -9.60 -9.80 -4.48
N LEU A 302 -8.94 -9.50 -3.36
CA LEU A 302 -7.98 -10.41 -2.75
C LEU A 302 -8.62 -11.75 -2.35
N ALA A 303 -9.83 -11.73 -1.79
CA ALA A 303 -10.54 -12.96 -1.49
C ALA A 303 -10.81 -13.79 -2.76
N ASP A 304 -11.18 -13.14 -3.87
CA ASP A 304 -11.41 -13.82 -5.15
C ASP A 304 -10.11 -14.40 -5.73
N GLU A 305 -9.00 -13.66 -5.65
CA GLU A 305 -7.68 -14.15 -6.08
C GLU A 305 -7.22 -15.35 -5.23
N ILE A 306 -7.35 -15.26 -3.91
CA ILE A 306 -7.04 -16.38 -3.02
C ILE A 306 -7.84 -17.61 -3.42
N ARG A 307 -9.16 -17.51 -3.63
CA ARG A 307 -10.01 -18.63 -4.11
C ARG A 307 -9.50 -19.22 -5.42
N SER A 308 -9.00 -18.39 -6.31
CA SER A 308 -8.51 -18.82 -7.63
C SER A 308 -7.23 -19.64 -7.55
N VAL A 309 -6.36 -19.40 -6.55
CA VAL A 309 -5.01 -19.99 -6.44
C VAL A 309 -4.89 -21.13 -5.42
N ILE A 310 -5.82 -21.22 -4.44
CA ILE A 310 -5.78 -22.25 -3.36
C ILE A 310 -6.70 -23.46 -3.62
N ARG A 311 -7.06 -23.73 -4.85
CA ARG A 311 -8.01 -24.80 -5.24
C ARG A 311 -7.59 -26.20 -4.80
#